data_b4eb8cdf9c9dbbbaaff144fe44b7d1af
#
_entry.id   b4eb8cdf9c9dbbbaaff144fe44b7d1af
#
_cell.length_a   1.000
_cell.length_b   1.000
_cell.length_c   1.000
_cell.angle_alpha   90.00
_cell.angle_beta   90.00
_cell.angle_gamma   90.00
#
_symmetry.space_group_name_H-M   'P 1'
#
loop_
_entity.id
_entity.type
_entity.pdbx_description
1 polymer ?
#
loop_
_entity_poly.entity_id
_entity_poly.type
_entity_poly.pdbx_seq_one_letter_code
_entity_poly.pdbx_strand_id
1 'polypeptide(L)'
;MKFGAIDIGTNAARLLIGEVIQEDGKKFVNKVSYTRIPLRLGESVFESGRINKRKSEQFVKTMRAFQLISELFEVKELRACATSAMREAKNGKKIKNKIFQETGIEVETISGNEEANLIFGTFFLMDIDKA
;
A
#
# COMPACT_ATOMS: atom_id res chain seq x y z
N MET A 1 -0.39 -19.63 1.15
CA MET A 1 0.05 -18.60 0.20
C MET A 1 0.01 -17.24 0.85
N LYS A 2 1.12 -16.54 0.79
CA LYS A 2 1.21 -15.19 1.36
C LYS A 2 1.00 -14.15 0.28
N PHE A 3 0.34 -13.07 0.64
CA PHE A 3 0.12 -11.95 -0.25
C PHE A 3 0.28 -10.64 0.53
N GLY A 4 0.54 -9.58 -0.20
CA GLY A 4 0.76 -8.25 0.38
C GLY A 4 -0.16 -7.22 -0.24
N ALA A 5 -0.56 -6.27 0.57
CA ALA A 5 -1.35 -5.14 0.14
C ALA A 5 -0.72 -3.86 0.68
N ILE A 6 -0.48 -2.92 -0.22
CA ILE A 6 0.06 -1.60 0.12
C ILE A 6 -1.05 -0.57 -0.09
N ASP A 7 -1.29 0.23 0.93
CA ASP A 7 -2.24 1.32 0.89
C ASP A 7 -1.50 2.63 1.11
N ILE A 8 -1.57 3.50 0.11
CA ILE A 8 -0.93 4.81 0.17
C ILE A 8 -2.01 5.86 0.38
N GLY A 9 -2.18 6.25 1.64
CA GLY A 9 -3.16 7.25 2.02
C GLY A 9 -2.57 8.64 2.13
N THR A 10 -3.39 9.58 2.54
CA THR A 10 -3.01 10.97 2.74
C THR A 10 -1.98 11.12 3.86
N ASN A 11 -2.13 10.35 4.93
CA ASN A 11 -1.29 10.45 6.12
C ASN A 11 -0.17 9.43 6.15
N ALA A 12 -0.42 8.21 5.70
CA ALA A 12 0.54 7.14 5.86
C ALA A 12 0.47 6.14 4.71
N ALA A 13 1.59 5.47 4.47
CA ALA A 13 1.66 4.29 3.63
C ALA A 13 1.67 3.08 4.55
N ARG A 14 0.92 2.05 4.20
CA ARG A 14 0.79 0.84 5.01
C ARG A 14 1.05 -0.40 4.15
N LEU A 15 1.78 -1.35 4.71
CA LEU A 15 1.98 -2.66 4.10
C LEU A 15 1.38 -3.71 5.03
N LEU A 16 0.43 -4.45 4.53
CA LEU A 16 -0.14 -5.59 5.22
C LEU A 16 0.25 -6.86 4.48
N ILE A 17 0.85 -7.80 5.20
CA ILE A 17 1.15 -9.12 4.67
C ILE A 17 0.24 -10.11 5.38
N GLY A 18 -0.51 -10.86 4.58
CA GLY A 18 -1.42 -11.88 5.07
C GLY A 18 -1.11 -13.23 4.46
N GLU A 19 -1.54 -14.27 5.15
CA GLU A 19 -1.43 -15.63 4.68
C GLU A 19 -2.82 -16.24 4.62
N VAL A 20 -3.15 -16.85 3.48
CA VAL A 20 -4.40 -17.58 3.34
C VAL A 20 -4.19 -18.97 3.92
N ILE A 21 -4.97 -19.28 4.95
CA ILE A 21 -4.96 -20.59 5.61
C ILE A 21 -6.29 -21.26 5.31
N GLN A 22 -6.23 -22.54 4.94
CA GLN A 22 -7.43 -23.33 4.70
C GLN A 22 -7.54 -24.39 5.79
N GLU A 23 -8.66 -24.36 6.53
CA GLU A 23 -8.93 -25.25 7.66
C GLU A 23 -10.40 -25.67 7.62
N ASP A 24 -10.67 -26.97 7.64
CA ASP A 24 -12.03 -27.53 7.61
C ASP A 24 -12.91 -26.99 6.49
N GLY A 25 -12.33 -26.81 5.30
CA GLY A 25 -13.04 -26.29 4.14
C GLY A 25 -13.27 -24.79 4.15
N LYS A 26 -12.82 -24.10 5.19
CA LYS A 26 -12.94 -22.65 5.31
C LYS A 26 -11.59 -21.98 5.08
N LYS A 27 -11.61 -20.81 4.43
CA LYS A 27 -10.43 -20.01 4.21
C LYS A 27 -10.38 -18.87 5.21
N PHE A 28 -9.23 -18.70 5.83
CA PHE A 28 -8.96 -17.61 6.75
C PHE A 28 -7.77 -16.81 6.27
N VAL A 29 -7.75 -15.53 6.61
CA VAL A 29 -6.57 -14.70 6.40
C VAL A 29 -5.92 -14.45 7.75
N ASN A 30 -4.67 -14.88 7.87
CA ASN A 30 -3.87 -14.65 9.05
C ASN A 30 -2.92 -13.48 8.79
N LYS A 31 -2.97 -12.47 9.64
CA LYS A 31 -2.08 -11.32 9.53
C LYS A 31 -0.67 -11.74 9.94
N VAL A 32 0.27 -11.63 9.00
CA VAL A 32 1.66 -12.01 9.21
C VAL A 32 2.49 -10.81 9.63
N SER A 33 2.30 -9.67 8.97
CA SER A 33 3.08 -8.46 9.23
C SER A 33 2.28 -7.22 8.87
N TYR A 34 2.48 -6.17 9.64
CA TYR A 34 1.87 -4.86 9.37
C TYR A 34 2.93 -3.79 9.60
N THR A 35 3.13 -2.94 8.61
CA THR A 35 4.10 -1.83 8.67
C THR A 35 3.41 -0.55 8.24
N ARG A 36 3.54 0.50 9.04
CA ARG A 36 2.97 1.80 8.76
C ARG A 36 4.08 2.86 8.75
N ILE A 37 4.16 3.63 7.67
CA ILE A 37 5.13 4.73 7.53
C ILE A 37 4.36 6.03 7.37
N PRO A 38 4.52 7.02 8.27
CA PRO A 38 3.78 8.28 8.20
C PRO A 38 4.42 9.23 7.17
N LEU A 39 4.18 8.99 5.90
CA LEU A 39 4.72 9.81 4.81
C LEU A 39 4.12 11.21 4.76
N ARG A 40 2.86 11.36 5.16
CA ARG A 40 2.14 12.64 5.17
C ARG A 40 2.15 13.33 3.81
N LEU A 41 1.86 12.59 2.75
CA LEU A 41 1.83 13.13 1.40
C LEU A 41 0.81 14.26 1.25
N GLY A 42 -0.29 14.19 2.00
CA GLY A 42 -1.33 15.20 1.97
C GLY A 42 -0.86 16.59 2.33
N GLU A 43 0.08 16.71 3.25
CA GLU A 43 0.62 18.02 3.63
C GLU A 43 1.22 18.75 2.42
N SER A 44 2.01 18.05 1.63
CA SER A 44 2.64 18.60 0.43
C SER A 44 1.62 18.93 -0.65
N VAL A 45 0.69 18.01 -0.91
CA VAL A 45 -0.31 18.16 -1.97
C VAL A 45 -1.29 19.29 -1.66
N PHE A 46 -1.77 19.37 -0.42
CA PHE A 46 -2.72 20.41 -0.02
C PHE A 46 -2.08 21.79 0.02
N GLU A 47 -0.79 21.86 0.31
CA GLU A 47 -0.06 23.13 0.33
C GLU A 47 0.30 23.64 -1.06
N SER A 48 0.78 22.78 -1.94
CA SER A 48 1.34 23.20 -3.24
C SER A 48 0.70 22.51 -4.45
N GLY A 49 -0.17 21.53 -4.24
CA GLY A 49 -0.74 20.73 -5.33
C GLY A 49 0.21 19.68 -5.87
N ARG A 50 1.36 19.51 -5.27
CA ARG A 50 2.41 18.58 -5.71
C ARG A 50 3.03 17.88 -4.51
N ILE A 51 3.58 16.71 -4.76
CA ILE A 51 4.43 16.04 -3.78
C ILE A 51 5.83 16.63 -3.97
N ASN A 52 6.37 17.29 -2.94
CA ASN A 52 7.67 17.93 -3.04
C ASN A 52 8.79 16.88 -3.16
N LYS A 53 9.99 17.36 -3.53
CA LYS A 53 11.14 16.48 -3.79
C LYS A 53 11.49 15.59 -2.60
N ARG A 54 11.52 16.16 -1.40
CA ARG A 54 11.84 15.42 -0.18
C ARG A 54 10.84 14.30 0.09
N LYS A 55 9.55 14.62 -0.02
CA LYS A 55 8.47 13.64 0.18
C LYS A 55 8.50 12.56 -0.91
N SER A 56 8.80 12.96 -2.15
CA SER A 56 8.92 12.02 -3.25
C SER A 56 10.04 11.01 -3.00
N GLU A 57 11.19 11.48 -2.53
CA GLU A 57 12.32 10.61 -2.20
C GLU A 57 11.99 9.66 -1.04
N GLN A 58 11.32 10.18 0.00
CA GLN A 58 10.87 9.37 1.12
C GLN A 58 9.86 8.29 0.67
N PHE A 59 8.98 8.66 -0.24
CA PHE A 59 7.97 7.76 -0.78
C PHE A 59 8.62 6.60 -1.54
N VAL A 60 9.56 6.90 -2.42
CA VAL A 60 10.29 5.87 -3.18
C VAL A 60 11.05 4.94 -2.23
N LYS A 61 11.70 5.48 -1.22
CA LYS A 61 12.40 4.67 -0.21
C LYS A 61 11.45 3.78 0.57
N THR A 62 10.28 4.31 0.91
CA THR A 62 9.25 3.53 1.60
C THR A 62 8.79 2.36 0.75
N MET A 63 8.57 2.58 -0.53
CA MET A 63 8.15 1.52 -1.45
C MET A 63 9.24 0.48 -1.61
N ARG A 64 10.51 0.90 -1.64
CA ARG A 64 11.63 -0.04 -1.65
C ARG A 64 11.68 -0.88 -0.37
N ALA A 65 11.46 -0.26 0.77
CA ALA A 65 11.40 -0.98 2.04
C ALA A 65 10.27 -2.00 2.04
N PHE A 66 9.10 -1.63 1.52
CA PHE A 66 7.95 -2.53 1.42
C PHE A 66 8.25 -3.70 0.48
N GLN A 67 8.96 -3.44 -0.62
CA GLN A 67 9.39 -4.48 -1.54
C GLN A 67 10.29 -5.49 -0.81
N LEU A 68 11.28 -5.02 -0.08
CA LEU A 68 12.22 -5.87 0.63
C LEU A 68 11.52 -6.69 1.73
N ILE A 69 10.61 -6.09 2.46
CA ILE A 69 9.80 -6.79 3.46
C ILE A 69 8.97 -7.89 2.78
N SER A 70 8.35 -7.57 1.65
CA SER A 70 7.56 -8.54 0.89
C SER A 70 8.39 -9.71 0.40
N GLU A 71 9.60 -9.45 -0.07
CA GLU A 71 10.54 -10.50 -0.48
C GLU A 71 10.97 -11.36 0.70
N LEU A 72 11.22 -10.73 1.85
CA LEU A 72 11.62 -11.45 3.07
C LEU A 72 10.56 -12.46 3.49
N PHE A 73 9.28 -12.11 3.35
CA PHE A 73 8.18 -12.99 3.71
C PHE A 73 7.72 -13.89 2.55
N GLU A 74 8.41 -13.82 1.41
CA GLU A 74 8.11 -14.64 0.23
C GLU A 74 6.66 -14.44 -0.27
N VAL A 75 6.23 -13.18 -0.31
CA VAL A 75 4.91 -12.81 -0.80
C VAL A 75 4.79 -13.13 -2.30
N LYS A 76 3.76 -13.85 -2.68
CA LYS A 76 3.54 -14.23 -4.08
C LYS A 76 2.84 -13.16 -4.89
N GLU A 77 1.93 -12.43 -4.26
CA GLU A 77 1.19 -11.37 -4.92
C GLU A 77 1.22 -10.13 -4.06
N LEU A 78 1.58 -9.00 -4.67
CA LEU A 78 1.66 -7.71 -4.00
C LEU A 78 0.87 -6.70 -4.81
N ARG A 79 -0.13 -6.08 -4.19
CA ARG A 79 -0.92 -5.02 -4.81
C ARG A 79 -0.74 -3.73 -4.05
N ALA A 80 -0.63 -2.63 -4.79
CA ALA A 80 -0.48 -1.30 -4.20
C ALA A 80 -1.54 -0.37 -4.76
N CYS A 81 -2.24 0.33 -3.87
CA CYS A 81 -3.23 1.30 -4.27
C CYS A 81 -3.00 2.62 -3.53
N ALA A 82 -3.36 3.71 -4.19
CA ALA A 82 -3.22 5.06 -3.66
C ALA A 82 -4.54 5.81 -3.80
N THR A 83 -4.82 6.65 -2.83
CA THR A 83 -6.08 7.41 -2.78
C THR A 83 -5.85 8.90 -3.05
N SER A 84 -6.57 9.78 -2.36
CA SER A 84 -6.74 11.18 -2.72
C SER A 84 -5.46 11.98 -2.92
N ALA A 85 -4.45 11.86 -2.08
CA ALA A 85 -3.24 12.66 -2.22
C ALA A 85 -2.54 12.40 -3.55
N MET A 86 -2.40 11.13 -3.93
CA MET A 86 -1.78 10.77 -5.21
C MET A 86 -2.63 11.17 -6.39
N ARG A 87 -3.96 11.03 -6.27
CA ARG A 87 -4.88 11.42 -7.33
C ARG A 87 -4.83 12.92 -7.61
N GLU A 88 -4.72 13.73 -6.57
CA GLU A 88 -4.71 15.18 -6.68
C GLU A 88 -3.34 15.79 -6.95
N ALA A 89 -2.27 15.04 -6.75
CA ALA A 89 -0.92 15.53 -6.98
C ALA A 89 -0.65 15.70 -8.47
N LYS A 90 -0.22 16.90 -8.88
CA LYS A 90 0.11 17.19 -10.28
C LYS A 90 1.22 16.29 -10.81
N ASN A 91 2.16 15.91 -9.96
CA ASN A 91 3.28 15.03 -10.31
C ASN A 91 3.09 13.58 -9.87
N GLY A 92 1.85 13.20 -9.54
CA GLY A 92 1.56 11.84 -9.06
C GLY A 92 1.94 10.76 -10.07
N LYS A 93 1.64 10.98 -11.34
CA LYS A 93 1.95 10.03 -12.40
C LYS A 93 3.45 9.82 -12.58
N LYS A 94 4.21 10.89 -12.50
CA LYS A 94 5.67 10.85 -12.59
C LYS A 94 6.26 10.03 -11.42
N ILE A 95 5.75 10.23 -10.24
CA ILE A 95 6.21 9.51 -9.05
C ILE A 95 5.85 8.02 -9.14
N LYS A 96 4.65 7.69 -9.61
CA LYS A 96 4.26 6.29 -9.81
C LYS A 96 5.19 5.59 -10.80
N ASN A 97 5.56 6.27 -11.88
CA ASN A 97 6.49 5.72 -12.86
C ASN A 97 7.87 5.47 -12.25
N LYS A 98 8.34 6.40 -11.43
CA LYS A 98 9.63 6.26 -10.76
C LYS A 98 9.63 5.08 -9.79
N ILE A 99 8.55 4.91 -9.02
CA ILE A 99 8.39 3.78 -8.11
C ILE A 99 8.43 2.47 -8.90
N PHE A 100 7.71 2.40 -10.00
CA PHE A 100 7.70 1.21 -10.84
C PHE A 100 9.10 0.89 -11.39
N GLN A 101 9.82 1.88 -11.86
CA GLN A 101 11.18 1.69 -12.41
C GLN A 101 12.15 1.17 -11.34
N GLU A 102 12.03 1.65 -10.13
CA GLU A 102 12.97 1.29 -9.06
C GLU A 102 12.58 0.05 -8.27
N THR A 103 11.29 -0.26 -8.18
CA THR A 103 10.81 -1.36 -7.33
C THR A 103 10.04 -2.43 -8.08
N GLY A 104 9.58 -2.15 -9.28
CA GLY A 104 8.67 -3.03 -10.00
C GLY A 104 7.24 -3.00 -9.48
N ILE A 105 6.95 -2.19 -8.47
CA ILE A 105 5.61 -2.09 -7.91
C ILE A 105 4.79 -1.09 -8.71
N GLU A 106 3.65 -1.54 -9.23
CA GLU A 106 2.70 -0.70 -9.93
C GLU A 106 1.68 -0.16 -8.93
N VAL A 107 1.66 1.17 -8.77
CA VAL A 107 0.72 1.83 -7.87
C VAL A 107 -0.54 2.19 -8.64
N GLU A 108 -1.67 1.62 -8.25
CA GLU A 108 -2.96 1.93 -8.85
C GLU A 108 -3.60 3.08 -8.09
N THR A 109 -3.96 4.14 -8.81
CA THR A 109 -4.72 5.23 -8.20
C THR A 109 -6.19 4.89 -8.29
N ILE A 110 -6.85 4.81 -7.15
CA ILE A 110 -8.26 4.44 -7.10
C ILE A 110 -9.11 5.63 -6.65
N SER A 111 -10.35 5.67 -7.17
CA SER A 111 -11.27 6.75 -6.86
C SER A 111 -12.09 6.42 -5.62
N GLY A 112 -11.76 7.08 -4.53
CA GLY A 112 -12.52 6.98 -3.30
C GLY A 112 -12.05 5.88 -2.35
N ASN A 113 -12.55 6.00 -1.12
CA ASN A 113 -12.16 5.10 -0.03
C ASN A 113 -12.80 3.72 -0.16
N GLU A 114 -13.85 3.58 -0.95
CA GLU A 114 -14.58 2.32 -1.08
C GLU A 114 -13.74 1.21 -1.71
N GLU A 115 -13.02 1.51 -2.79
CA GLU A 115 -12.19 0.52 -3.46
C GLU A 115 -10.97 0.13 -2.64
N ALA A 116 -10.35 1.10 -1.96
CA ALA A 116 -9.26 0.82 -1.03
C ALA A 116 -9.77 -0.08 0.10
N ASN A 117 -10.96 0.21 0.61
CA ASN A 117 -11.57 -0.60 1.65
C ASN A 117 -11.94 -2.00 1.18
N LEU A 118 -12.25 -2.19 -0.10
CA LEU A 118 -12.50 -3.51 -0.65
C LEU A 118 -11.25 -4.39 -0.62
N ILE A 119 -10.10 -3.82 -0.96
CA ILE A 119 -8.84 -4.56 -0.95
C ILE A 119 -8.39 -4.82 0.49
N PHE A 120 -8.32 -3.78 1.32
CA PHE A 120 -7.85 -3.87 2.69
C PHE A 120 -8.91 -4.35 3.67
N GLY A 121 -10.15 -3.93 3.47
CA GLY A 121 -11.27 -4.29 4.33
C GLY A 121 -11.51 -5.79 4.37
N THR A 122 -11.40 -6.45 3.22
CA THR A 122 -11.54 -7.90 3.14
C THR A 122 -10.49 -8.59 3.99
N PHE A 123 -9.24 -8.12 3.92
CA PHE A 123 -8.15 -8.62 4.75
C PHE A 123 -8.40 -8.42 6.24
N PHE A 124 -8.74 -7.19 6.62
CA PHE A 124 -8.93 -6.84 8.02
C PHE A 124 -10.15 -7.51 8.61
N LEU A 125 -11.25 -7.58 7.84
CA LEU A 125 -12.47 -8.22 8.29
C LEU A 125 -12.27 -9.72 8.50
N MET A 126 -11.57 -10.39 7.59
CA MET A 126 -11.29 -11.81 7.73
C MET A 126 -10.40 -12.10 8.94
N ASP A 127 -9.44 -11.23 9.22
CA ASP A 127 -8.56 -11.35 10.38
C ASP A 127 -9.33 -11.12 11.68
N ILE A 128 -10.26 -10.15 11.70
CA ILE A 128 -11.12 -9.86 12.83
C ILE A 128 -12.06 -11.05 13.11
N ASP A 129 -12.65 -11.61 12.07
CA ASP A 129 -13.54 -12.76 12.19
C ASP A 129 -12.81 -13.98 12.73
N LYS A 130 -11.54 -14.09 12.42
CA LYS A 130 -10.70 -15.17 12.92
C LYS A 130 -10.33 -14.98 14.39
N ALA A 131 -10.10 -13.74 14.76
CA ALA A 131 -9.72 -13.41 16.12
C ALA A 131 -10.87 -13.57 17.09
#